data_caca3d4e30ce68f650365c7777eda4d9
#
_entry.id   caca3d4e30ce68f650365c7777eda4d9
#
_cell.length_a   1.000
_cell.length_b   1.000
_cell.length_c   1.000
_cell.angle_alpha   90.00
_cell.angle_beta   90.00
_cell.angle_gamma   90.00
#
_symmetry.space_group_name_H-M   'P 1'
#
loop_
_entity.id
_entity.type
_entity.pdbx_description
1 polymer ?
#
loop_
_entity_poly.entity_id
_entity_poly.type
_entity_poly.pdbx_seq_one_letter_code
_entity_poly.pdbx_strand_id
1 'polypeptide(L)'
;MLNNEDPFVVADSGGKDSSVLTHIALKAGVKFRVVHNHTTVDAPETVYFVRNKFKKLNEMGICTEIAHPKKTMWELIVKKKLPPTRLMRYCCSELKETYGKGEKLVTGVRKAESRNRGKNQGAVTFMNAKKEIRNLVDNTNFIQTSKGGVIILNLDNDEKRRIVETCYRTNKTLINPLIDWEDDFIKWYIKHEGIEINPLYSRGWKRVGCIGCPMASKKQRIKEFSEYPKYKQLYIYAFDRMIEERKRAGLKVDNGWETGKHVFEWWLESGIDPDQIQLDEILKQNGGNV
;
A
#
# COMPACT_ATOMS: atom_id res chain seq x y z
N MET A 1 4.89 -18.74 20.31
CA MET A 1 5.68 -18.54 19.09
C MET A 1 4.85 -19.03 17.92
N LEU A 2 4.63 -18.23 16.89
CA LEU A 2 4.02 -18.67 15.65
C LEU A 2 4.93 -19.76 15.08
N ASN A 3 4.35 -20.89 14.62
CA ASN A 3 5.09 -22.06 14.16
C ASN A 3 6.22 -21.64 13.22
N ASN A 4 7.46 -22.01 13.53
CA ASN A 4 8.69 -21.40 12.99
C ASN A 4 9.05 -21.93 11.59
N GLU A 5 8.20 -22.79 11.01
CA GLU A 5 8.47 -23.41 9.71
C GLU A 5 8.25 -22.47 8.52
N ASP A 6 7.19 -21.63 8.58
CA ASP A 6 6.90 -20.70 7.49
C ASP A 6 7.58 -19.34 7.72
N PRO A 7 8.40 -18.86 6.78
CA PRO A 7 9.08 -17.58 6.93
C PRO A 7 8.08 -16.41 7.00
N PHE A 8 8.43 -15.36 7.74
CA PHE A 8 7.74 -14.09 7.65
C PHE A 8 7.99 -13.44 6.29
N VAL A 9 7.00 -12.76 5.75
CA VAL A 9 7.12 -11.99 4.52
C VAL A 9 7.21 -10.51 4.86
N VAL A 10 8.39 -9.93 4.75
CA VAL A 10 8.62 -8.50 5.00
C VAL A 10 8.31 -7.72 3.74
N ALA A 11 7.29 -6.85 3.80
CA ALA A 11 6.92 -5.98 2.69
C ALA A 11 7.86 -4.77 2.60
N ASP A 12 8.63 -4.67 1.54
CA ASP A 12 9.52 -3.55 1.28
C ASP A 12 8.96 -2.63 0.19
N SER A 13 8.61 -1.41 0.56
CA SER A 13 8.13 -0.37 -0.38
C SER A 13 9.25 0.51 -0.93
N GLY A 14 10.50 0.30 -0.53
CA GLY A 14 11.62 1.20 -0.80
C GLY A 14 11.60 2.49 0.02
N GLY A 15 10.70 2.61 0.99
CA GLY A 15 10.60 3.76 1.90
C GLY A 15 11.40 3.58 3.19
N LYS A 16 11.50 4.66 3.99
CA LYS A 16 12.26 4.66 5.26
C LYS A 16 11.73 3.64 6.28
N ASP A 17 10.40 3.57 6.40
CA ASP A 17 9.75 2.69 7.38
C ASP A 17 9.96 1.20 7.02
N SER A 18 9.92 0.86 5.73
CA SER A 18 10.23 -0.50 5.27
C SER A 18 11.72 -0.85 5.40
N SER A 19 12.62 0.13 5.31
CA SER A 19 14.05 -0.10 5.60
C SER A 19 14.29 -0.40 7.07
N VAL A 20 13.65 0.34 7.97
CA VAL A 20 13.66 0.06 9.42
C VAL A 20 13.09 -1.32 9.70
N LEU A 21 11.97 -1.67 9.07
CA LEU A 21 11.31 -2.97 9.24
C LEU A 21 12.23 -4.14 8.86
N THR A 22 12.90 -4.05 7.70
CA THR A 22 13.86 -5.06 7.26
C THR A 22 15.02 -5.20 8.27
N HIS A 23 15.53 -4.07 8.78
CA HIS A 23 16.60 -4.07 9.78
C HIS A 23 16.15 -4.72 11.11
N ILE A 24 14.95 -4.45 11.58
CA ILE A 24 14.37 -5.09 12.76
C ILE A 24 14.25 -6.61 12.57
N ALA A 25 13.78 -7.05 11.39
CA ALA A 25 13.67 -8.47 11.09
C ALA A 25 15.03 -9.19 11.12
N LEU A 26 16.09 -8.54 10.61
CA LEU A 26 17.47 -9.02 10.71
C LEU A 26 17.92 -9.13 12.17
N LYS A 27 17.71 -8.08 12.98
CA LYS A 27 18.08 -8.10 14.41
C LYS A 27 17.33 -9.12 15.24
N ALA A 28 16.06 -9.36 14.91
CA ALA A 28 15.22 -10.33 15.61
C ALA A 28 15.63 -11.78 15.36
N GLY A 29 16.50 -12.06 14.40
CA GLY A 29 16.97 -13.42 14.07
C GLY A 29 15.85 -14.38 13.63
N VAL A 30 14.70 -13.85 13.19
CA VAL A 30 13.58 -14.65 12.69
C VAL A 30 13.79 -15.09 11.25
N LYS A 31 13.24 -16.23 10.87
CA LYS A 31 13.24 -16.66 9.46
C LYS A 31 12.30 -15.79 8.65
N PHE A 32 12.80 -15.07 7.66
CA PHE A 32 12.01 -14.19 6.81
C PHE A 32 12.53 -14.13 5.37
N ARG A 33 11.68 -13.64 4.49
CA ARG A 33 12.03 -13.21 3.13
C ARG A 33 11.49 -11.80 2.90
N VAL A 34 12.07 -11.08 1.95
CA VAL A 34 11.65 -9.70 1.66
C VAL A 34 11.03 -9.61 0.28
N VAL A 35 9.88 -8.95 0.19
CA VAL A 35 9.14 -8.80 -1.07
C VAL A 35 8.88 -7.32 -1.37
N HIS A 36 9.21 -6.91 -2.58
CA HIS A 36 8.86 -5.62 -3.15
C HIS A 36 7.83 -5.77 -4.26
N ASN A 37 6.68 -5.12 -4.13
CA ASN A 37 5.68 -5.06 -5.20
C ASN A 37 6.02 -3.91 -6.15
N HIS A 38 6.54 -4.21 -7.34
CA HIS A 38 6.80 -3.22 -8.37
C HIS A 38 5.48 -2.67 -8.93
N THR A 39 5.31 -1.34 -8.87
CA THR A 39 4.02 -0.72 -9.24
C THR A 39 3.97 -0.18 -10.67
N THR A 40 5.06 -0.29 -11.42
CA THR A 40 5.26 0.27 -12.77
C THR A 40 5.26 1.80 -12.84
N VAL A 41 5.02 2.46 -11.71
CA VAL A 41 5.08 3.92 -11.53
C VAL A 41 5.95 4.33 -10.33
N ASP A 42 6.87 3.46 -9.94
CA ASP A 42 7.88 3.78 -8.94
C ASP A 42 8.95 4.71 -9.55
N ALA A 43 9.50 5.62 -8.73
CA ALA A 43 10.62 6.44 -9.17
C ALA A 43 11.83 5.56 -9.53
N PRO A 44 12.63 5.90 -10.56
CA PRO A 44 13.82 5.15 -10.92
C PRO A 44 14.76 4.93 -9.75
N GLU A 45 14.98 5.94 -8.93
CA GLU A 45 15.82 5.87 -7.72
C GLU A 45 15.30 4.81 -6.73
N THR A 46 13.98 4.69 -6.59
CA THR A 46 13.38 3.66 -5.74
C THR A 46 13.65 2.27 -6.29
N VAL A 47 13.51 2.08 -7.61
CA VAL A 47 13.78 0.79 -8.26
C VAL A 47 15.25 0.39 -8.07
N TYR A 48 16.19 1.31 -8.29
CA TYR A 48 17.62 1.05 -8.10
C TYR A 48 17.96 0.80 -6.63
N PHE A 49 17.41 1.60 -5.72
CA PHE A 49 17.61 1.42 -4.28
C PHE A 49 17.16 0.03 -3.81
N VAL A 50 15.97 -0.39 -4.20
CA VAL A 50 15.44 -1.71 -3.84
C VAL A 50 16.31 -2.83 -4.41
N ARG A 51 16.70 -2.74 -5.67
CA ARG A 51 17.58 -3.75 -6.32
C ARG A 51 18.92 -3.88 -5.59
N ASN A 52 19.55 -2.75 -5.27
CA ASN A 52 20.82 -2.75 -4.54
C ASN A 52 20.67 -3.33 -3.13
N LYS A 53 19.62 -2.94 -2.42
CA LYS A 53 19.29 -3.48 -1.10
C LYS A 53 19.06 -5.00 -1.16
N PHE A 54 18.30 -5.48 -2.14
CA PHE A 54 18.01 -6.90 -2.32
C PHE A 54 19.26 -7.70 -2.67
N LYS A 55 20.19 -7.14 -3.47
CA LYS A 55 21.48 -7.76 -3.73
C LYS A 55 22.25 -7.98 -2.42
N LYS A 56 22.36 -6.94 -1.57
CA LYS A 56 23.01 -7.04 -0.26
C LYS A 56 22.36 -8.09 0.65
N LEU A 57 21.02 -8.13 0.68
CA LEU A 57 20.28 -9.11 1.47
C LEU A 57 20.49 -10.55 0.99
N ASN A 58 20.51 -10.77 -0.32
CA ASN A 58 20.80 -12.09 -0.91
C ASN A 58 22.22 -12.55 -0.59
N GLU A 59 23.20 -11.65 -0.60
CA GLU A 59 24.60 -11.94 -0.18
C GLU A 59 24.66 -12.34 1.31
N MET A 60 23.72 -11.88 2.13
CA MET A 60 23.55 -12.30 3.54
C MET A 60 22.71 -13.59 3.69
N GLY A 61 22.28 -14.22 2.60
CA GLY A 61 21.45 -15.43 2.63
C GLY A 61 19.97 -15.18 2.84
N ILE A 62 19.49 -13.94 2.80
CA ILE A 62 18.07 -13.59 2.91
C ILE A 62 17.41 -13.64 1.53
N CYS A 63 16.39 -14.46 1.38
CA CYS A 63 15.63 -14.56 0.14
C CYS A 63 14.86 -13.26 -0.15
N THR A 64 14.99 -12.74 -1.37
CA THR A 64 14.29 -11.53 -1.81
C THR A 64 13.53 -11.76 -3.11
N GLU A 65 12.40 -11.05 -3.29
CA GLU A 65 11.56 -11.17 -4.46
C GLU A 65 11.06 -9.78 -4.91
N ILE A 66 11.17 -9.48 -6.21
CA ILE A 66 10.48 -8.34 -6.82
C ILE A 66 9.27 -8.89 -7.56
N ALA A 67 8.10 -8.71 -6.97
CA ALA A 67 6.83 -9.12 -7.54
C ALA A 67 6.37 -8.12 -8.60
N HIS A 68 6.19 -8.58 -9.82
CA HIS A 68 5.71 -7.78 -10.95
C HIS A 68 4.19 -7.95 -11.12
N PRO A 69 3.43 -6.85 -11.29
CA PRO A 69 2.00 -6.94 -11.49
C PRO A 69 1.68 -7.49 -12.89
N LYS A 70 0.54 -8.16 -13.02
CA LYS A 70 0.03 -8.67 -14.31
C LYS A 70 -0.31 -7.56 -15.32
N LYS A 71 -0.58 -6.35 -14.84
CA LYS A 71 -0.92 -5.16 -15.63
C LYS A 71 -0.19 -3.96 -15.11
N THR A 72 0.24 -3.10 -16.01
CA THR A 72 0.83 -1.81 -15.68
C THR A 72 -0.23 -0.81 -15.20
N MET A 73 0.18 0.27 -14.55
CA MET A 73 -0.71 1.38 -14.19
C MET A 73 -1.47 1.91 -15.41
N TRP A 74 -0.78 2.01 -16.54
CA TRP A 74 -1.34 2.53 -17.80
C TRP A 74 -2.47 1.65 -18.32
N GLU A 75 -2.27 0.35 -18.36
CA GLU A 75 -3.30 -0.63 -18.73
C GLU A 75 -4.46 -0.65 -17.76
N LEU A 76 -4.20 -0.46 -16.46
CA LEU A 76 -5.25 -0.38 -15.45
C LEU A 76 -6.14 0.84 -15.64
N ILE A 77 -5.57 2.01 -15.91
CA ILE A 77 -6.33 3.25 -16.19
C ILE A 77 -7.29 3.02 -17.35
N VAL A 78 -6.79 2.48 -18.45
CA VAL A 78 -7.60 2.20 -19.65
C VAL A 78 -8.68 1.17 -19.34
N LYS A 79 -8.32 0.05 -18.68
CA LYS A 79 -9.26 -1.02 -18.32
C LYS A 79 -10.37 -0.56 -17.38
N LYS A 80 -10.01 0.23 -16.35
CA LYS A 80 -10.98 0.71 -15.35
C LYS A 80 -11.79 1.90 -15.88
N LYS A 81 -11.37 2.52 -16.99
CA LYS A 81 -12.03 3.66 -17.64
C LYS A 81 -12.22 4.85 -16.71
N LEU A 82 -11.32 5.01 -15.73
CA LEU A 82 -11.34 6.05 -14.70
C LEU A 82 -9.93 6.32 -14.19
N PRO A 83 -9.54 7.59 -13.94
CA PRO A 83 -8.30 7.90 -13.24
C PRO A 83 -8.30 7.32 -11.82
N PRO A 84 -7.14 6.90 -11.27
CA PRO A 84 -7.06 6.48 -9.88
C PRO A 84 -7.27 7.70 -8.96
N THR A 85 -8.23 7.61 -8.04
CA THR A 85 -8.54 8.67 -7.07
C THR A 85 -8.33 8.21 -5.63
N ARG A 86 -8.53 9.12 -4.66
CA ARG A 86 -8.49 8.75 -3.23
C ARG A 86 -9.58 7.74 -2.85
N LEU A 87 -10.73 7.80 -3.51
CA LEU A 87 -11.85 6.88 -3.29
C LEU A 87 -11.67 5.60 -4.11
N MET A 88 -11.31 5.73 -5.38
CA MET A 88 -11.15 4.62 -6.33
C MET A 88 -9.69 4.18 -6.44
N ARG A 89 -9.20 3.49 -5.40
CA ARG A 89 -7.79 3.05 -5.29
C ARG A 89 -7.53 1.67 -5.89
N TYR A 90 -8.11 1.38 -7.03
CA TYR A 90 -7.89 0.10 -7.73
C TYR A 90 -6.40 -0.18 -7.99
N CYS A 91 -5.58 0.87 -8.13
CA CYS A 91 -4.14 0.73 -8.29
C CYS A 91 -3.48 0.06 -7.07
N CYS A 92 -3.94 0.33 -5.85
CA CYS A 92 -3.40 -0.33 -4.66
C CYS A 92 -3.79 -1.82 -4.64
N SER A 93 -5.06 -2.14 -4.90
CA SER A 93 -5.55 -3.53 -4.89
C SER A 93 -4.90 -4.39 -5.97
N GLU A 94 -4.69 -3.82 -7.17
CA GLU A 94 -4.15 -4.56 -8.32
C GLU A 94 -2.61 -4.63 -8.33
N LEU A 95 -1.90 -3.59 -7.84
CA LEU A 95 -0.44 -3.49 -7.93
C LEU A 95 0.28 -3.82 -6.62
N LYS A 96 -0.38 -3.69 -5.46
CA LYS A 96 0.28 -3.83 -4.14
C LYS A 96 -0.34 -4.89 -3.25
N GLU A 97 -1.65 -5.10 -3.32
CA GLU A 97 -2.39 -5.90 -2.33
C GLU A 97 -2.65 -7.34 -2.78
N THR A 98 -2.18 -7.72 -3.96
CA THR A 98 -2.34 -9.07 -4.53
C THR A 98 -1.51 -10.13 -3.80
N TYR A 99 -0.53 -9.71 -3.00
CA TYR A 99 0.40 -10.58 -2.28
C TYR A 99 -0.05 -10.86 -0.84
N GLY A 100 0.35 -12.01 -0.30
CA GLY A 100 0.28 -12.30 1.14
C GLY A 100 -0.98 -13.03 1.61
N LYS A 101 -1.79 -13.64 0.72
CA LYS A 101 -2.87 -14.53 1.15
C LYS A 101 -2.27 -15.84 1.68
N GLY A 102 -2.62 -16.20 2.92
CA GLY A 102 -2.08 -17.38 3.59
C GLY A 102 -0.65 -17.20 4.14
N GLU A 103 -0.15 -15.96 4.21
CA GLU A 103 1.20 -15.64 4.68
C GLU A 103 1.18 -14.68 5.86
N LYS A 104 2.27 -14.71 6.64
CA LYS A 104 2.53 -13.78 7.74
C LYS A 104 3.22 -12.54 7.18
N LEU A 105 2.42 -11.57 6.73
CA LEU A 105 2.93 -10.35 6.09
C LEU A 105 3.33 -9.31 7.14
N VAL A 106 4.61 -8.98 7.21
CA VAL A 106 5.14 -7.94 8.09
C VAL A 106 5.19 -6.62 7.35
N THR A 107 4.56 -5.58 7.91
CA THR A 107 4.44 -4.26 7.25
C THR A 107 4.90 -3.13 8.15
N GLY A 108 5.41 -2.06 7.53
CA GLY A 108 5.84 -0.84 8.21
C GLY A 108 4.69 0.13 8.48
N VAL A 109 3.48 -0.36 8.71
CA VAL A 109 2.32 0.49 9.01
C VAL A 109 2.44 1.07 10.40
N ARG A 110 2.15 2.39 10.54
CA ARG A 110 2.16 3.12 11.82
C ARG A 110 0.86 3.91 12.03
N LYS A 111 0.43 4.02 13.28
CA LYS A 111 -0.75 4.83 13.68
C LYS A 111 -0.54 6.31 13.34
N ALA A 112 0.69 6.83 13.52
CA ALA A 112 1.07 8.21 13.25
C ALA A 112 0.83 8.64 11.78
N GLU A 113 0.79 7.69 10.81
CA GLU A 113 0.60 8.02 9.40
C GLU A 113 -0.84 8.42 9.03
N SER A 114 -1.86 7.90 9.72
CA SER A 114 -3.25 8.31 9.50
C SER A 114 -4.21 7.82 10.59
N ARG A 115 -5.26 8.62 10.85
CA ARG A 115 -6.35 8.26 11.80
C ARG A 115 -7.02 6.92 11.45
N ASN A 116 -7.18 6.62 10.15
CA ASN A 116 -7.78 5.36 9.70
C ASN A 116 -6.88 4.16 10.01
N ARG A 117 -5.56 4.30 9.94
CA ARG A 117 -4.62 3.25 10.34
C ARG A 117 -4.67 3.04 11.84
N GLY A 118 -4.69 4.11 12.63
CA GLY A 118 -4.82 4.04 14.08
C GLY A 118 -6.07 3.28 14.55
N LYS A 119 -7.19 3.41 13.82
CA LYS A 119 -8.45 2.73 14.17
C LYS A 119 -8.56 1.29 13.66
N ASN A 120 -7.90 0.95 12.55
CA ASN A 120 -8.12 -0.32 11.84
C ASN A 120 -6.88 -1.23 11.81
N GLN A 121 -5.78 -0.84 12.45
CA GLN A 121 -4.54 -1.62 12.48
C GLN A 121 -4.00 -1.69 13.90
N GLY A 122 -3.53 -2.88 14.28
CA GLY A 122 -2.81 -3.14 15.52
C GLY A 122 -1.51 -3.86 15.24
N ALA A 123 -0.82 -4.29 16.30
CA ALA A 123 0.43 -5.06 16.17
C ALA A 123 0.22 -6.31 15.32
N VAL A 124 -0.90 -6.99 15.50
CA VAL A 124 -1.35 -8.08 14.62
C VAL A 124 -2.79 -7.80 14.20
N THR A 125 -3.06 -7.87 12.89
CA THR A 125 -4.39 -7.64 12.32
C THR A 125 -4.72 -8.73 11.32
N PHE A 126 -5.87 -9.38 11.46
CA PHE A 126 -6.43 -10.28 10.46
C PHE A 126 -7.34 -9.51 9.53
N MET A 127 -7.04 -9.55 8.24
CA MET A 127 -7.87 -8.93 7.22
C MET A 127 -8.98 -9.90 6.79
N ASN A 128 -10.20 -9.40 6.62
CA ASN A 128 -11.36 -10.19 6.16
C ASN A 128 -11.62 -11.45 7.02
N ALA A 129 -11.57 -11.30 8.34
CA ALA A 129 -11.84 -12.42 9.25
C ALA A 129 -13.24 -13.01 8.97
N LYS A 130 -13.32 -14.34 8.85
CA LYS A 130 -14.58 -15.04 8.65
C LYS A 130 -15.56 -14.76 9.81
N LYS A 131 -16.87 -14.84 9.55
CA LYS A 131 -17.93 -14.57 10.55
C LYS A 131 -17.77 -15.42 11.80
N GLU A 132 -17.36 -16.68 11.64
CA GLU A 132 -17.13 -17.62 12.73
C GLU A 132 -16.01 -17.15 13.68
N ILE A 133 -14.91 -16.61 13.13
CA ILE A 133 -13.80 -16.06 13.92
C ILE A 133 -14.24 -14.78 14.64
N ARG A 134 -15.08 -13.95 13.99
CA ARG A 134 -15.61 -12.74 14.61
C ARG A 134 -16.51 -13.05 15.81
N ASN A 135 -17.23 -14.17 15.79
CA ASN A 135 -18.09 -14.59 16.88
C ASN A 135 -17.33 -15.21 18.07
N LEU A 136 -16.09 -15.70 17.85
CA LEU A 136 -15.22 -16.23 18.90
C LEU A 136 -14.40 -15.15 19.62
N VAL A 137 -14.48 -13.91 19.14
CA VAL A 137 -13.70 -12.79 19.63
C VAL A 137 -14.41 -12.12 20.79
N ASP A 138 -13.88 -12.28 21.99
CA ASP A 138 -14.33 -11.47 23.13
C ASP A 138 -13.74 -10.04 23.02
N ASN A 139 -14.49 -9.06 23.51
CA ASN A 139 -14.14 -7.64 23.39
C ASN A 139 -12.96 -7.22 24.30
N THR A 140 -12.43 -8.11 25.15
CA THR A 140 -11.33 -7.80 26.07
C THR A 140 -9.96 -7.94 25.44
N ASN A 141 -9.83 -8.83 24.46
CA ASN A 141 -8.55 -9.20 23.84
C ASN A 141 -8.49 -8.95 22.34
N PHE A 142 -9.60 -8.58 21.74
CA PHE A 142 -9.73 -8.36 20.30
C PHE A 142 -10.60 -7.15 20.00
N ILE A 143 -10.26 -6.42 18.96
CA ILE A 143 -11.09 -5.33 18.42
C ILE A 143 -11.48 -5.69 17.00
N GLN A 144 -12.79 -5.68 16.71
CA GLN A 144 -13.30 -5.76 15.36
C GLN A 144 -13.11 -4.43 14.64
N THR A 145 -12.56 -4.46 13.43
CA THR A 145 -12.39 -3.25 12.61
C THR A 145 -13.63 -3.02 11.76
N SER A 146 -13.88 -1.75 11.41
CA SER A 146 -15.00 -1.36 10.51
C SER A 146 -14.90 -2.00 9.12
N LYS A 147 -13.73 -2.55 8.74
CA LYS A 147 -13.47 -3.22 7.46
C LYS A 147 -13.51 -4.74 7.56
N GLY A 148 -14.11 -5.29 8.60
CA GLY A 148 -14.27 -6.74 8.79
C GLY A 148 -12.99 -7.48 9.19
N GLY A 149 -11.95 -6.76 9.65
CA GLY A 149 -10.75 -7.34 10.23
C GLY A 149 -10.85 -7.47 11.75
N VAL A 150 -9.89 -8.14 12.36
CA VAL A 150 -9.74 -8.31 13.81
C VAL A 150 -8.33 -7.95 14.24
N ILE A 151 -8.21 -7.09 15.24
CA ILE A 151 -6.94 -6.68 15.86
C ILE A 151 -6.77 -7.48 17.15
N ILE A 152 -5.60 -8.07 17.35
CA ILE A 152 -5.23 -8.73 18.60
C ILE A 152 -4.57 -7.72 19.53
N LEU A 153 -5.09 -7.58 20.74
CA LEU A 153 -4.58 -6.64 21.74
C LEU A 153 -3.48 -7.25 22.62
N ASN A 154 -3.56 -8.56 22.88
CA ASN A 154 -2.59 -9.24 23.73
C ASN A 154 -2.28 -10.64 23.17
N LEU A 155 -0.98 -10.99 23.08
CA LEU A 155 -0.49 -12.24 22.51
C LEU A 155 -0.05 -13.27 23.57
N ASP A 156 -0.10 -12.94 24.86
CA ASP A 156 0.51 -13.77 25.93
C ASP A 156 -0.34 -14.97 26.39
N ASN A 157 -1.40 -15.32 25.68
CA ASN A 157 -2.29 -16.42 26.01
C ASN A 157 -2.23 -17.52 24.93
N ASP A 158 -2.04 -18.78 25.34
CA ASP A 158 -1.93 -19.94 24.44
C ASP A 158 -3.21 -20.21 23.63
N GLU A 159 -4.37 -19.92 24.18
CA GLU A 159 -5.66 -20.05 23.47
C GLU A 159 -5.75 -19.07 22.29
N LYS A 160 -5.23 -17.87 22.47
CA LYS A 160 -5.16 -16.83 21.42
C LYS A 160 -4.14 -17.19 20.34
N ARG A 161 -3.03 -17.85 20.71
CA ARG A 161 -2.06 -18.38 19.75
C ARG A 161 -2.71 -19.38 18.80
N ARG A 162 -3.57 -20.28 19.29
CA ARG A 162 -4.29 -21.25 18.46
C ARG A 162 -5.24 -20.58 17.48
N ILE A 163 -5.94 -19.54 17.90
CA ILE A 163 -6.81 -18.73 17.01
C ILE A 163 -5.96 -18.04 15.93
N VAL A 164 -4.81 -17.46 16.32
CA VAL A 164 -3.86 -16.85 15.40
C VAL A 164 -3.36 -17.85 14.36
N GLU A 165 -2.96 -19.04 14.79
CA GLU A 165 -2.45 -20.11 13.91
C GLU A 165 -3.51 -20.58 12.90
N THR A 166 -4.74 -20.67 13.32
CA THR A 166 -5.86 -21.02 12.41
C THR A 166 -6.18 -19.90 11.45
N CYS A 167 -6.13 -18.64 11.92
CA CYS A 167 -6.49 -17.47 11.12
C CYS A 167 -5.47 -17.14 10.03
N TYR A 168 -4.15 -17.29 10.26
CA TYR A 168 -3.18 -16.92 9.25
C TYR A 168 -3.20 -17.83 8.02
N ARG A 169 -3.54 -19.11 8.18
CA ARG A 169 -3.65 -20.07 7.06
C ARG A 169 -4.80 -19.75 6.10
N THR A 170 -5.84 -19.09 6.59
CA THR A 170 -7.07 -18.83 5.82
C THR A 170 -7.23 -17.38 5.38
N ASN A 171 -6.58 -16.45 6.08
CA ASN A 171 -6.72 -15.01 5.88
C ASN A 171 -5.35 -14.34 5.73
N LYS A 172 -5.34 -13.11 5.22
CA LYS A 172 -4.15 -12.28 5.20
C LYS A 172 -3.87 -11.74 6.61
N THR A 173 -2.77 -12.17 7.20
CA THR A 173 -2.31 -11.69 8.51
C THR A 173 -1.30 -10.58 8.33
N LEU A 174 -1.58 -9.42 8.91
CA LEU A 174 -0.66 -8.28 8.95
C LEU A 174 -0.02 -8.19 10.32
N ILE A 175 1.30 -8.14 10.35
CA ILE A 175 2.12 -7.94 11.55
C ILE A 175 2.80 -6.58 11.39
N ASN A 176 2.57 -5.67 12.33
CA ASN A 176 3.01 -4.30 12.26
C ASN A 176 3.90 -3.96 13.47
N PRO A 177 5.19 -4.32 13.47
CA PRO A 177 6.08 -4.07 14.61
C PRO A 177 6.28 -2.59 14.92
N LEU A 178 6.10 -1.73 13.91
CA LEU A 178 6.28 -0.28 14.02
C LEU A 178 4.98 0.46 14.37
N ILE A 179 3.91 -0.24 14.73
CA ILE A 179 2.55 0.34 14.78
C ILE A 179 2.44 1.58 15.68
N ASP A 180 3.14 1.58 16.80
CA ASP A 180 3.13 2.67 17.80
C ASP A 180 4.37 3.59 17.70
N TRP A 181 5.22 3.43 16.68
CA TRP A 181 6.40 4.26 16.51
C TRP A 181 6.06 5.61 15.89
N GLU A 182 6.53 6.67 16.54
CA GLU A 182 6.39 8.05 16.08
C GLU A 182 7.47 8.40 15.03
N ASP A 183 7.23 9.46 14.25
CA ASP A 183 8.14 9.89 13.19
C ASP A 183 9.55 10.22 13.68
N ASP A 184 9.66 10.83 14.86
CA ASP A 184 10.95 11.23 15.42
C ASP A 184 11.73 10.02 15.91
N PHE A 185 11.05 9.00 16.45
CA PHE A 185 11.70 7.75 16.83
C PHE A 185 12.22 6.99 15.61
N ILE A 186 11.46 6.94 14.51
CA ILE A 186 11.93 6.38 13.24
C ILE A 186 13.20 7.08 12.74
N LYS A 187 13.22 8.42 12.75
CA LYS A 187 14.40 9.20 12.32
C LYS A 187 15.62 8.93 13.21
N TRP A 188 15.40 8.94 14.53
CA TRP A 188 16.44 8.62 15.50
C TRP A 188 17.00 7.20 15.26
N TYR A 189 16.12 6.20 15.11
CA TYR A 189 16.52 4.81 14.90
C TYR A 189 17.32 4.64 13.61
N ILE A 190 16.89 5.26 12.51
CA ILE A 190 17.62 5.26 11.24
C ILE A 190 19.04 5.80 11.42
N LYS A 191 19.18 6.94 12.11
CA LYS A 191 20.48 7.56 12.36
C LYS A 191 21.35 6.73 13.32
N HIS A 192 20.76 6.22 14.39
CA HIS A 192 21.45 5.43 15.41
C HIS A 192 22.01 4.11 14.85
N GLU A 193 21.22 3.41 14.05
CA GLU A 193 21.58 2.12 13.47
C GLU A 193 22.29 2.25 12.10
N GLY A 194 22.48 3.45 11.59
CA GLY A 194 23.12 3.69 10.30
C GLY A 194 22.38 3.07 9.11
N ILE A 195 21.04 3.07 9.16
CA ILE A 195 20.20 2.41 8.14
C ILE A 195 20.24 3.21 6.84
N GLU A 196 20.62 2.55 5.75
CA GLU A 196 20.54 3.13 4.41
C GLU A 196 19.07 3.34 4.00
N ILE A 197 18.74 4.56 3.60
CA ILE A 197 17.40 4.93 3.14
C ILE A 197 17.42 5.44 1.70
N ASN A 198 16.25 5.44 1.08
CA ASN A 198 16.08 5.87 -0.30
C ASN A 198 16.64 7.30 -0.52
N PRO A 199 17.44 7.53 -1.56
CA PRO A 199 18.08 8.82 -1.83
C PRO A 199 17.10 9.97 -2.10
N LEU A 200 15.84 9.68 -2.43
CA LEU A 200 14.82 10.72 -2.59
C LEU A 200 14.57 11.52 -1.30
N TYR A 201 14.83 10.94 -0.13
CA TYR A 201 14.70 11.70 1.14
C TYR A 201 15.73 12.82 1.23
N SER A 202 16.97 12.63 0.77
CA SER A 202 17.99 13.68 0.72
C SER A 202 17.65 14.79 -0.29
N ARG A 203 16.81 14.50 -1.29
CA ARG A 203 16.25 15.48 -2.24
C ARG A 203 15.00 16.19 -1.72
N GLY A 204 14.71 16.08 -0.42
CA GLY A 204 13.59 16.75 0.24
C GLY A 204 12.22 16.09 -0.03
N TRP A 205 12.18 14.81 -0.42
CA TRP A 205 10.93 14.06 -0.47
C TRP A 205 10.51 13.67 0.94
N LYS A 206 9.29 14.02 1.31
CA LYS A 206 8.72 13.62 2.62
C LYS A 206 8.24 12.19 2.64
N ARG A 207 7.89 11.65 1.47
CA ARG A 207 7.35 10.32 1.27
C ARG A 207 7.87 9.74 -0.04
N VAL A 208 8.26 8.47 0.00
CA VAL A 208 8.59 7.67 -1.18
C VAL A 208 7.41 6.75 -1.50
N GLY A 209 7.04 6.68 -2.77
CA GLY A 209 5.92 5.85 -3.25
C GLY A 209 5.72 6.00 -4.75
N CYS A 210 4.56 5.58 -5.24
CA CYS A 210 4.20 5.72 -6.65
C CYS A 210 4.20 7.19 -7.08
N ILE A 211 4.78 7.51 -8.23
CA ILE A 211 4.70 8.83 -8.86
C ILE A 211 3.23 9.11 -9.23
N GLY A 212 2.73 10.29 -8.87
CA GLY A 212 1.35 10.68 -9.09
C GLY A 212 0.34 9.95 -8.18
N CYS A 213 0.78 9.40 -7.06
CA CYS A 213 -0.13 8.73 -6.14
C CYS A 213 -1.27 9.67 -5.68
N PRO A 214 -2.56 9.31 -5.86
CA PRO A 214 -3.68 10.16 -5.44
C PRO A 214 -3.73 10.38 -3.92
N MET A 215 -3.03 9.55 -3.13
CA MET A 215 -2.91 9.72 -1.68
C MET A 215 -1.84 10.76 -1.29
N ALA A 216 -0.97 11.17 -2.21
CA ALA A 216 -0.02 12.25 -1.99
C ALA A 216 -0.71 13.62 -2.04
N SER A 217 -0.13 14.63 -1.40
CA SER A 217 -0.63 16.00 -1.49
C SER A 217 -0.44 16.57 -2.90
N LYS A 218 -1.28 17.54 -3.30
CA LYS A 218 -1.13 18.24 -4.60
C LYS A 218 0.30 18.78 -4.77
N LYS A 219 0.86 19.42 -3.74
CA LYS A 219 2.24 19.95 -3.76
C LYS A 219 3.27 18.86 -4.06
N GLN A 220 3.14 17.68 -3.44
CA GLN A 220 4.03 16.56 -3.69
C GLN A 220 3.88 16.03 -5.11
N ARG A 221 2.66 15.88 -5.62
CA ARG A 221 2.41 15.41 -6.99
C ARG A 221 2.95 16.38 -8.05
N ILE A 222 2.82 17.70 -7.83
CA ILE A 222 3.41 18.73 -8.71
C ILE A 222 4.93 18.56 -8.73
N LYS A 223 5.59 18.42 -7.58
CA LYS A 223 7.03 18.17 -7.48
C LYS A 223 7.43 16.90 -8.24
N GLU A 224 6.71 15.80 -8.03
CA GLU A 224 6.95 14.53 -8.72
C GLU A 224 6.90 14.68 -10.24
N PHE A 225 5.88 15.32 -10.77
CA PHE A 225 5.74 15.50 -12.23
C PHE A 225 6.71 16.55 -12.81
N SER A 226 7.21 17.47 -12.00
CA SER A 226 8.30 18.37 -12.38
C SER A 226 9.63 17.62 -12.49
N GLU A 227 9.93 16.74 -11.54
CA GLU A 227 11.15 15.93 -11.54
C GLU A 227 11.10 14.77 -12.56
N TYR A 228 9.89 14.25 -12.84
CA TYR A 228 9.67 13.12 -13.76
C TYR A 228 8.67 13.46 -14.89
N PRO A 229 9.02 14.35 -15.82
CA PRO A 229 8.09 14.80 -16.88
C PRO A 229 7.65 13.66 -17.80
N LYS A 230 8.44 12.61 -17.98
CA LYS A 230 8.05 11.43 -18.76
C LYS A 230 6.85 10.70 -18.13
N TYR A 231 6.76 10.62 -16.81
CA TYR A 231 5.59 10.02 -16.14
C TYR A 231 4.33 10.88 -16.36
N LYS A 232 4.46 12.22 -16.33
CA LYS A 232 3.35 13.11 -16.69
C LYS A 232 2.81 12.80 -18.09
N GLN A 233 3.70 12.67 -19.07
CA GLN A 233 3.33 12.34 -20.46
C GLN A 233 2.64 10.98 -20.56
N LEU A 234 3.15 9.96 -19.85
CA LEU A 234 2.55 8.62 -19.82
C LEU A 234 1.15 8.62 -19.18
N TYR A 235 0.92 9.40 -18.12
CA TYR A 235 -0.42 9.59 -17.55
C TYR A 235 -1.37 10.26 -18.55
N ILE A 236 -0.94 11.35 -19.19
CA ILE A 236 -1.75 12.03 -20.21
C ILE A 236 -2.13 11.06 -21.33
N TYR A 237 -1.16 10.32 -21.86
CA TYR A 237 -1.42 9.33 -22.91
C TYR A 237 -2.38 8.22 -22.43
N ALA A 238 -2.23 7.72 -21.21
CA ALA A 238 -3.13 6.72 -20.67
C ALA A 238 -4.57 7.27 -20.50
N PHE A 239 -4.71 8.54 -20.14
CA PHE A 239 -6.01 9.21 -20.05
C PHE A 239 -6.65 9.47 -21.40
N ASP A 240 -5.88 9.80 -22.46
CA ASP A 240 -6.41 9.87 -23.82
C ASP A 240 -7.00 8.51 -24.23
N ARG A 241 -6.25 7.43 -24.06
CA ARG A 241 -6.74 6.08 -24.35
C ARG A 241 -7.95 5.68 -23.49
N MET A 242 -7.97 6.12 -22.25
CA MET A 242 -9.11 5.89 -21.35
C MET A 242 -10.38 6.58 -21.87
N ILE A 243 -10.27 7.82 -22.37
CA ILE A 243 -11.40 8.55 -22.97
C ILE A 243 -11.93 7.80 -24.20
N GLU A 244 -11.04 7.31 -25.07
CA GLU A 244 -11.44 6.51 -26.24
C GLU A 244 -12.21 5.24 -25.82
N GLU A 245 -11.71 4.52 -24.81
CA GLU A 245 -12.39 3.31 -24.31
C GLU A 245 -13.73 3.63 -23.62
N ARG A 246 -13.87 4.80 -22.97
CA ARG A 246 -15.16 5.25 -22.45
C ARG A 246 -16.16 5.48 -23.59
N LYS A 247 -15.74 6.19 -24.65
CA LYS A 247 -16.57 6.43 -25.84
C LYS A 247 -17.00 5.13 -26.52
N ARG A 248 -16.07 4.17 -26.72
CA ARG A 248 -16.38 2.85 -27.29
C ARG A 248 -17.37 2.06 -26.45
N ALA A 249 -17.32 2.18 -25.14
CA ALA A 249 -18.21 1.53 -24.20
C ALA A 249 -19.56 2.24 -24.01
N GLY A 250 -19.83 3.34 -24.74
CA GLY A 250 -21.04 4.14 -24.56
C GLY A 250 -21.14 4.86 -23.22
N LEU A 251 -20.03 4.99 -22.48
CA LEU A 251 -20.00 5.66 -21.20
C LEU A 251 -19.91 7.17 -21.41
N LYS A 252 -20.62 7.93 -20.57
CA LYS A 252 -20.54 9.40 -20.57
C LYS A 252 -19.11 9.85 -20.32
N VAL A 253 -18.62 10.76 -21.12
CA VAL A 253 -17.38 11.49 -20.85
C VAL A 253 -17.78 12.78 -20.12
N ASP A 254 -17.19 13.00 -18.94
CA ASP A 254 -17.54 14.16 -18.13
C ASP A 254 -17.21 15.48 -18.88
N ASN A 255 -17.97 16.52 -18.61
CA ASN A 255 -17.73 17.85 -19.14
C ASN A 255 -16.32 18.30 -18.72
N GLY A 256 -15.49 18.69 -19.71
CA GLY A 256 -14.10 19.06 -19.48
C GLY A 256 -13.08 17.93 -19.69
N TRP A 257 -13.49 16.68 -19.94
CA TRP A 257 -12.58 15.58 -20.28
C TRP A 257 -12.44 15.38 -21.80
N GLU A 258 -12.13 16.43 -22.52
CA GLU A 258 -11.98 16.37 -23.98
C GLU A 258 -10.68 15.65 -24.38
N THR A 259 -9.61 15.86 -23.62
CA THR A 259 -8.28 15.28 -23.86
C THR A 259 -7.69 14.70 -22.58
N GLY A 260 -6.72 13.81 -22.71
CA GLY A 260 -5.98 13.28 -21.58
C GLY A 260 -5.27 14.36 -20.74
N LYS A 261 -4.92 15.50 -21.37
CA LYS A 261 -4.37 16.65 -20.67
C LYS A 261 -5.42 17.27 -19.73
N HIS A 262 -6.64 17.47 -20.18
CA HIS A 262 -7.74 17.98 -19.35
C HIS A 262 -8.03 17.04 -18.17
N VAL A 263 -8.06 15.73 -18.42
CA VAL A 263 -8.20 14.73 -17.35
C VAL A 263 -7.04 14.79 -16.36
N PHE A 264 -5.80 14.97 -16.85
CA PHE A 264 -4.62 15.08 -16.00
C PHE A 264 -4.69 16.33 -15.11
N GLU A 265 -5.08 17.47 -15.63
CA GLU A 265 -5.22 18.71 -14.89
C GLU A 265 -6.30 18.57 -13.81
N TRP A 266 -7.49 18.09 -14.18
CA TRP A 266 -8.55 17.76 -13.24
C TRP A 266 -8.07 16.78 -12.16
N TRP A 267 -7.41 15.70 -12.56
CA TRP A 267 -6.91 14.69 -11.63
C TRP A 267 -5.83 15.21 -10.68
N LEU A 268 -4.99 16.14 -11.15
CA LEU A 268 -3.97 16.79 -10.32
C LEU A 268 -4.60 17.73 -9.30
N GLU A 269 -5.71 18.41 -9.68
CA GLU A 269 -6.42 19.35 -8.85
C GLU A 269 -7.37 18.70 -7.85
N SER A 270 -7.88 17.52 -8.16
CA SER A 270 -8.89 16.81 -7.36
C SER A 270 -8.36 16.38 -5.98
N GLY A 271 -8.17 17.37 -5.12
CA GLY A 271 -8.05 17.20 -3.68
C GLY A 271 -9.37 17.54 -3.00
N ILE A 272 -10.40 16.70 -3.08
CA ILE A 272 -11.77 16.93 -2.59
C ILE A 272 -12.51 17.95 -3.48
N ASP A 273 -12.97 17.49 -4.64
CA ASP A 273 -13.89 18.24 -5.46
C ASP A 273 -15.32 17.98 -4.94
N PRO A 274 -16.15 19.02 -4.71
CA PRO A 274 -17.56 18.87 -4.39
C PRO A 274 -18.32 17.99 -5.38
N ASP A 275 -17.92 17.97 -6.66
CA ASP A 275 -18.52 17.12 -7.70
C ASP A 275 -18.21 15.63 -7.56
N GLN A 276 -17.18 15.23 -6.79
CA GLN A 276 -16.96 13.84 -6.43
C GLN A 276 -18.05 13.30 -5.48
N ILE A 277 -18.73 14.17 -4.76
CA ILE A 277 -19.90 13.82 -3.93
C ILE A 277 -21.05 13.40 -4.85
N GLN A 278 -21.20 14.03 -6.02
CA GLN A 278 -22.22 13.65 -7.00
C GLN A 278 -21.92 12.28 -7.65
N LEU A 279 -20.67 11.92 -7.87
CA LEU A 279 -20.31 10.60 -8.39
C LEU A 279 -20.63 9.49 -7.39
N ASP A 280 -20.43 9.72 -6.09
CA ASP A 280 -20.83 8.78 -5.04
C ASP A 280 -22.36 8.68 -4.92
N GLU A 281 -23.08 9.76 -5.15
CA GLU A 281 -24.55 9.76 -5.19
C GLU A 281 -25.07 9.04 -6.45
N ILE A 282 -24.46 9.24 -7.60
CA ILE A 282 -24.79 8.55 -8.86
C ILE A 282 -24.49 7.05 -8.76
N LEU A 283 -23.38 6.67 -8.14
CA LEU A 283 -23.06 5.25 -7.91
C LEU A 283 -23.98 4.60 -6.90
N LYS A 284 -24.46 5.32 -5.90
CA LYS A 284 -25.47 4.87 -4.95
C LYS A 284 -26.88 4.76 -5.57
N GLN A 285 -27.23 5.67 -6.49
CA GLN A 285 -28.50 5.67 -7.20
C GLN A 285 -28.61 4.59 -8.29
N ASN A 286 -27.48 4.15 -8.84
CA ASN A 286 -27.42 3.10 -9.87
C ASN A 286 -27.26 1.69 -9.29
N GLY A 287 -27.70 1.46 -8.06
CA GLY A 287 -27.91 0.16 -7.47
C GLY A 287 -26.63 -0.65 -7.33
N GLY A 288 -25.94 -0.47 -6.25
CA GLY A 288 -24.79 -1.29 -5.92
C GLY A 288 -25.15 -2.76 -5.77
N ASN A 289 -24.63 -3.54 -6.67
CA ASN A 289 -24.23 -4.92 -6.48
C ASN A 289 -22.94 -5.10 -7.29
N VAL A 290 -21.82 -4.89 -6.62
CA VAL A 290 -20.51 -5.44 -7.02
C VAL A 290 -19.76 -5.84 -5.76
#